data_df2149427882d6ca3a32984d093dcecf
#
_entry.id   df2149427882d6ca3a32984d093dcecf
#
_cell.length_a   1.000
_cell.length_b   1.000
_cell.length_c   1.000
_cell.angle_alpha   90.00
_cell.angle_beta   90.00
_cell.angle_gamma   90.00
#
_symmetry.space_group_name_H-M   'P 1'
#
loop_
_entity.id
_entity.type
_entity.pdbx_description
1 polymer ?
#
loop_
_entity_poly.entity_id
_entity_poly.type
_entity_poly.pdbx_seq_one_letter_code
_entity_poly.pdbx_strand_id
1 'polypeptide(L)'
;ANHNNLKVGDTIKIKYDKMTLEEEIIGLVNIPDHVYDIKDESAIFPNHIDYGFCYLSTKELPENMSIYNYVMVDVDNEENKNYVKNEIEDKVKDAIAVTDIKDEFSYSSYQNEIEEGETYVGVFTGLFLFIAILSVITTMTRVVKKQRIQIGTLKALGFKKTKITNHYVGYGFWIATFAAIVGLIVGPLFIGNLFIGMEMSYFQVPNGKAAVSNSSFLVAIAVVLIVSLVTYITCRSELKESPAETLRTEMPNIKKNSLNITTKGIFKKMGFSSKWNIRDIIRNKMRTLMGIAGMAGCCMLLVCAFGMLDTMKNFIDTQFEKLYNFDYKLTLKSEYTEDILDKITAEYGNNTSKTLGIEVKNGDTREANNIFVDDSNGYVRFIKHSGEFMELSSDDGVYVTEKLAKNKGYKIGDKISWHIYGDDKYYESEIVGFDRDPQNQNIKMTRKYLESLGIEYKPDAVYTNKDLSNIKEIDGVEIIQDKQALEDGMNSMINTMKTMIILLIVIASILGGVIIYNLGILSFTEKQYQFATLKVLGFKNSKIKKIYIKQNNWITIISIIIGLPLGYY
;
A
#
# COMPACT_ATOMS: atom_id res chain seq x y z
N ALA A 1 -1.38 27.01 -12.22
CA ALA A 1 -1.00 28.41 -11.95
C ALA A 1 0.30 28.50 -11.15
N ASN A 2 0.42 27.87 -9.97
CA ASN A 2 1.61 27.99 -9.09
C ASN A 2 2.92 27.55 -9.78
N HIS A 3 2.93 26.45 -10.54
CA HIS A 3 4.12 25.96 -11.24
C HIS A 3 4.59 26.91 -12.36
N ASN A 4 3.66 27.64 -12.99
CA ASN A 4 3.95 28.60 -14.05
C ASN A 4 4.04 30.05 -13.52
N ASN A 5 4.07 30.22 -12.19
CA ASN A 5 4.12 31.51 -11.51
C ASN A 5 3.00 32.49 -11.92
N LEU A 6 1.85 31.97 -12.36
CA LEU A 6 0.68 32.77 -12.72
C LEU A 6 -0.04 33.29 -11.47
N LYS A 7 -0.44 34.54 -11.49
CA LYS A 7 -1.11 35.24 -10.39
C LYS A 7 -2.42 35.87 -10.86
N VAL A 8 -3.29 36.17 -9.92
CA VAL A 8 -4.47 36.98 -10.19
C VAL A 8 -4.05 38.35 -10.72
N GLY A 9 -4.62 38.78 -11.83
CA GLY A 9 -4.27 39.97 -12.59
C GLY A 9 -3.35 39.72 -13.78
N ASP A 10 -2.77 38.54 -13.92
CA ASP A 10 -1.97 38.17 -15.12
C ASP A 10 -2.91 37.87 -16.29
N THR A 11 -2.46 38.14 -17.52
CA THR A 11 -3.20 37.82 -18.75
C THR A 11 -2.67 36.54 -19.37
N ILE A 12 -3.58 35.64 -19.72
CA ILE A 12 -3.28 34.40 -20.44
C ILE A 12 -3.88 34.41 -21.84
N LYS A 13 -3.18 33.76 -22.80
CA LYS A 13 -3.66 33.58 -24.16
C LYS A 13 -4.13 32.15 -24.34
N ILE A 14 -5.42 31.99 -24.61
CA ILE A 14 -6.04 30.69 -24.85
C ILE A 14 -6.28 30.57 -26.36
N LYS A 15 -5.71 29.54 -26.98
CA LYS A 15 -5.91 29.25 -28.40
C LYS A 15 -6.72 27.98 -28.53
N TYR A 16 -7.82 28.06 -29.27
CA TYR A 16 -8.65 26.94 -29.64
C TYR A 16 -8.97 27.02 -31.14
N ASP A 17 -8.48 26.08 -31.92
CA ASP A 17 -8.56 26.10 -33.39
C ASP A 17 -8.05 27.46 -33.94
N LYS A 18 -8.91 28.20 -34.57
CA LYS A 18 -8.60 29.52 -35.14
C LYS A 18 -8.89 30.70 -34.21
N MET A 19 -9.45 30.43 -33.06
CA MET A 19 -9.81 31.45 -32.08
C MET A 19 -8.63 31.67 -31.09
N THR A 20 -8.40 32.90 -30.72
CA THR A 20 -7.48 33.27 -29.67
C THR A 20 -8.19 34.23 -28.73
N LEU A 21 -8.29 33.87 -27.47
CA LEU A 21 -8.82 34.68 -26.39
C LEU A 21 -7.67 35.19 -25.53
N GLU A 22 -7.71 36.44 -25.14
CA GLU A 22 -6.79 37.03 -24.16
C GLU A 22 -7.61 37.38 -22.91
N GLU A 23 -7.39 36.64 -21.81
CA GLU A 23 -8.19 36.73 -20.62
C GLU A 23 -7.34 37.03 -19.39
N GLU A 24 -7.87 37.89 -18.51
CA GLU A 24 -7.25 38.17 -17.21
C GLU A 24 -7.63 37.11 -16.18
N ILE A 25 -6.65 36.62 -15.44
CA ILE A 25 -6.89 35.68 -14.33
C ILE A 25 -7.55 36.42 -13.17
N ILE A 26 -8.84 36.18 -12.97
CA ILE A 26 -9.63 36.81 -11.89
C ILE A 26 -9.59 36.03 -10.58
N GLY A 27 -9.17 34.76 -10.60
CA GLY A 27 -9.08 33.90 -9.41
C GLY A 27 -8.36 32.61 -9.65
N LEU A 28 -7.88 32.00 -8.58
CA LEU A 28 -7.30 30.66 -8.58
C LEU A 28 -8.25 29.73 -7.81
N VAL A 29 -8.63 28.61 -8.42
CA VAL A 29 -9.61 27.67 -7.87
C VAL A 29 -9.02 26.28 -7.78
N ASN A 30 -9.47 25.50 -6.80
CA ASN A 30 -9.30 24.05 -6.74
C ASN A 30 -10.69 23.44 -6.82
N ILE A 31 -10.82 22.42 -7.63
CA ILE A 31 -12.11 21.77 -7.90
C ILE A 31 -11.97 20.28 -7.66
N PRO A 32 -12.98 19.62 -7.07
CA PRO A 32 -12.94 18.17 -6.81
C PRO A 32 -12.71 17.31 -8.05
N ASP A 33 -13.20 17.76 -9.21
CA ASP A 33 -13.10 17.04 -10.48
C ASP A 33 -11.67 17.03 -11.06
N HIS A 34 -10.79 17.89 -10.55
CA HIS A 34 -9.40 18.07 -11.00
C HIS A 34 -8.37 17.95 -9.87
N VAL A 35 -8.62 17.06 -8.92
CA VAL A 35 -7.68 16.75 -7.84
C VAL A 35 -6.49 15.95 -8.35
N TYR A 36 -6.74 14.99 -9.26
CA TYR A 36 -5.74 14.20 -9.98
C TYR A 36 -6.00 14.36 -11.47
N ASP A 37 -5.20 15.18 -12.13
CA ASP A 37 -5.49 15.63 -13.48
C ASP A 37 -4.34 15.31 -14.43
N ILE A 38 -4.54 14.30 -15.27
CA ILE A 38 -3.61 13.92 -16.33
C ILE A 38 -4.06 14.52 -17.64
N LYS A 39 -3.13 14.88 -18.50
CA LYS A 39 -3.43 15.50 -19.79
C LYS A 39 -4.29 14.61 -20.68
N ASP A 40 -3.87 13.38 -20.84
CA ASP A 40 -4.46 12.37 -21.69
C ASP A 40 -3.81 11.00 -21.39
N GLU A 41 -4.15 9.99 -22.15
CA GLU A 41 -3.55 8.64 -22.00
C GLU A 41 -2.05 8.58 -22.28
N SER A 42 -1.42 9.64 -22.80
CA SER A 42 0.03 9.71 -22.97
C SER A 42 0.79 9.99 -21.66
N ALA A 43 0.08 10.25 -20.58
CA ALA A 43 0.66 10.52 -19.27
C ALA A 43 0.02 9.61 -18.21
N ILE A 44 0.84 9.03 -17.33
CA ILE A 44 0.36 8.27 -16.16
C ILE A 44 0.19 9.20 -14.96
N PHE A 45 0.97 10.29 -14.91
CA PHE A 45 0.98 11.23 -13.79
C PHE A 45 0.69 12.66 -14.25
N PRO A 46 0.09 13.46 -13.35
CA PRO A 46 -0.09 14.88 -13.57
C PRO A 46 1.24 15.59 -13.86
N ASN A 47 1.27 16.36 -14.94
CA ASN A 47 2.37 17.28 -15.23
C ASN A 47 1.85 18.71 -15.15
N HIS A 48 1.89 19.28 -13.98
CA HIS A 48 1.35 20.62 -13.70
C HIS A 48 2.12 21.77 -14.36
N ILE A 49 3.24 21.50 -15.07
CA ILE A 49 3.99 22.48 -15.84
C ILE A 49 3.36 22.64 -17.22
N ASP A 50 3.10 21.50 -17.88
CA ASP A 50 2.68 21.47 -19.28
C ASP A 50 1.17 21.35 -19.44
N TYR A 51 0.45 20.96 -18.39
CA TYR A 51 -0.99 20.75 -18.41
C TYR A 51 -1.68 21.39 -17.21
N GLY A 52 -2.87 21.88 -17.47
CA GLY A 52 -3.76 22.48 -16.46
C GLY A 52 -5.10 22.84 -17.08
N PHE A 53 -6.02 23.26 -16.28
CA PHE A 53 -7.35 23.66 -16.68
C PHE A 53 -7.65 25.11 -16.31
N CYS A 54 -8.55 25.74 -17.04
CA CYS A 54 -9.08 27.06 -16.74
C CYS A 54 -10.61 27.06 -16.94
N TYR A 55 -11.28 27.89 -16.19
CA TYR A 55 -12.72 28.14 -16.31
C TYR A 55 -12.94 29.49 -16.93
N LEU A 56 -13.74 29.52 -17.99
CA LEU A 56 -14.15 30.73 -18.67
C LEU A 56 -15.64 30.96 -18.43
N SER A 57 -16.05 32.22 -18.43
CA SER A 57 -17.47 32.56 -18.46
C SER A 57 -18.06 32.19 -19.84
N THR A 58 -19.26 31.59 -19.86
CA THR A 58 -19.97 31.32 -21.11
C THR A 58 -20.23 32.58 -21.94
N LYS A 59 -20.18 33.76 -21.33
CA LYS A 59 -20.35 35.06 -22.01
C LYS A 59 -19.17 35.41 -22.92
N GLU A 60 -17.99 34.84 -22.65
CA GLU A 60 -16.78 35.04 -23.46
C GLU A 60 -16.70 34.09 -24.67
N LEU A 61 -17.57 33.08 -24.71
CA LEU A 61 -17.64 32.13 -25.80
C LEU A 61 -18.69 32.57 -26.84
N PRO A 62 -18.42 32.37 -28.14
CA PRO A 62 -19.43 32.56 -29.21
C PRO A 62 -20.69 31.71 -28.94
N GLU A 63 -21.88 32.23 -29.26
CA GLU A 63 -23.14 31.52 -28.99
C GLU A 63 -23.23 30.12 -29.62
N ASN A 64 -22.53 29.90 -30.72
CA ASN A 64 -22.47 28.62 -31.40
C ASN A 64 -21.53 27.59 -30.71
N MET A 65 -20.79 27.99 -29.68
CA MET A 65 -19.95 27.13 -28.88
C MET A 65 -20.53 26.81 -27.48
N SER A 66 -21.71 27.32 -27.18
CA SER A 66 -22.42 27.02 -25.92
C SER A 66 -23.07 25.64 -25.98
N ILE A 67 -22.29 24.58 -25.99
CA ILE A 67 -22.75 23.20 -25.95
C ILE A 67 -22.56 22.71 -24.51
N TYR A 68 -23.65 22.31 -23.86
CA TYR A 68 -23.61 21.67 -22.54
C TYR A 68 -23.42 20.17 -22.74
N ASN A 69 -22.22 19.70 -22.52
CA ASN A 69 -21.85 18.28 -22.61
C ASN A 69 -21.79 17.57 -21.24
N TYR A 70 -21.98 18.32 -20.15
CA TYR A 70 -21.88 17.82 -18.81
C TYR A 70 -22.88 18.50 -17.87
N VAL A 71 -23.64 17.73 -17.11
CA VAL A 71 -24.62 18.23 -16.12
C VAL A 71 -24.33 17.60 -14.78
N MET A 72 -24.07 18.43 -13.77
CA MET A 72 -23.91 18.00 -12.38
C MET A 72 -25.27 17.95 -11.70
N VAL A 73 -25.59 16.83 -11.06
CA VAL A 73 -26.81 16.63 -10.29
C VAL A 73 -26.45 16.34 -8.84
N ASP A 74 -26.93 17.19 -7.93
CA ASP A 74 -26.80 16.99 -6.50
C ASP A 74 -28.07 16.34 -5.94
N VAL A 75 -27.91 15.42 -4.98
CA VAL A 75 -29.00 14.66 -4.38
C VAL A 75 -29.01 14.87 -2.87
N ASP A 76 -30.13 15.32 -2.33
CA ASP A 76 -30.31 15.66 -0.91
C ASP A 76 -30.00 14.51 0.05
N ASN A 77 -30.10 13.24 -0.40
CA ASN A 77 -29.87 12.07 0.42
C ASN A 77 -29.19 10.94 -0.38
N GLU A 78 -28.08 10.43 0.13
CA GLU A 78 -27.33 9.31 -0.45
C GLU A 78 -28.20 8.06 -0.73
N GLU A 79 -29.22 7.80 0.10
CA GLU A 79 -30.13 6.68 -0.10
C GLU A 79 -30.95 6.78 -1.39
N ASN A 80 -31.21 8.00 -1.87
CA ASN A 80 -31.96 8.24 -3.09
C ASN A 80 -31.09 8.27 -4.35
N LYS A 81 -29.78 8.21 -4.22
CA LYS A 81 -28.83 8.38 -5.32
C LYS A 81 -29.06 7.37 -6.46
N ASN A 82 -29.13 6.09 -6.13
CA ASN A 82 -29.38 5.04 -7.12
C ASN A 82 -30.77 5.19 -7.80
N TYR A 83 -31.77 5.62 -7.03
CA TYR A 83 -33.09 5.88 -7.60
C TYR A 83 -33.04 7.04 -8.59
N VAL A 84 -32.39 8.16 -8.24
CA VAL A 84 -32.25 9.33 -9.10
C VAL A 84 -31.41 9.00 -10.35
N LYS A 85 -30.32 8.25 -10.18
CA LYS A 85 -29.49 7.77 -11.29
C LYS A 85 -30.35 6.99 -12.31
N ASN A 86 -31.06 5.98 -11.86
CA ASN A 86 -31.93 5.17 -12.71
C ASN A 86 -33.05 6.00 -13.36
N GLU A 87 -33.67 6.95 -12.64
CA GLU A 87 -34.69 7.85 -13.18
C GLU A 87 -34.15 8.77 -14.30
N ILE A 88 -32.91 9.26 -14.16
CA ILE A 88 -32.26 10.06 -15.20
C ILE A 88 -31.97 9.19 -16.43
N GLU A 89 -31.39 8.01 -16.26
CA GLU A 89 -31.09 7.07 -17.33
C GLU A 89 -32.37 6.69 -18.12
N ASP A 90 -33.48 6.45 -17.40
CA ASP A 90 -34.74 6.05 -18.02
C ASP A 90 -35.44 7.21 -18.75
N LYS A 91 -35.31 8.45 -18.27
CA LYS A 91 -36.06 9.61 -18.75
C LYS A 91 -35.28 10.53 -19.69
N VAL A 92 -33.96 10.62 -19.54
CA VAL A 92 -33.08 11.49 -20.33
C VAL A 92 -32.36 10.67 -21.37
N LYS A 93 -33.02 10.40 -22.49
CA LYS A 93 -32.46 9.54 -23.55
C LYS A 93 -31.23 10.11 -24.26
N ASP A 94 -31.04 11.42 -24.17
CA ASP A 94 -29.87 12.10 -24.74
C ASP A 94 -28.62 12.04 -23.79
N ALA A 95 -28.77 11.51 -22.57
CA ALA A 95 -27.64 11.28 -21.67
C ALA A 95 -26.89 10.04 -22.15
N ILE A 96 -25.65 10.21 -22.54
CA ILE A 96 -24.76 9.12 -22.98
C ILE A 96 -24.39 8.23 -21.79
N ALA A 97 -24.10 8.82 -20.61
CA ALA A 97 -23.80 8.12 -19.38
C ALA A 97 -24.27 8.94 -18.16
N VAL A 98 -24.68 8.25 -17.11
CA VAL A 98 -24.97 8.83 -15.79
C VAL A 98 -24.03 8.19 -14.79
N THR A 99 -22.95 8.87 -14.42
CA THR A 99 -21.90 8.36 -13.54
C THR A 99 -22.00 8.95 -12.14
N ASP A 100 -21.59 8.19 -11.15
CA ASP A 100 -21.38 8.70 -9.79
C ASP A 100 -20.05 9.44 -9.72
N ILE A 101 -19.95 10.46 -8.86
CA ILE A 101 -18.67 11.13 -8.57
C ILE A 101 -17.59 10.14 -8.09
N LYS A 102 -17.99 9.03 -7.46
CA LYS A 102 -17.09 7.96 -7.04
C LYS A 102 -16.47 7.19 -8.21
N ASP A 103 -17.12 7.22 -9.37
CA ASP A 103 -16.65 6.59 -10.60
C ASP A 103 -15.83 7.57 -11.46
N GLU A 104 -15.85 8.86 -11.11
CA GLU A 104 -15.03 9.88 -11.77
C GLU A 104 -13.55 9.65 -11.44
N PHE A 105 -12.70 9.64 -12.48
CA PHE A 105 -11.30 9.18 -12.40
C PHE A 105 -10.45 9.98 -11.39
N SER A 106 -10.57 11.30 -11.42
CA SER A 106 -9.78 12.18 -10.54
C SER A 106 -10.16 11.99 -9.06
N TYR A 107 -11.48 11.98 -8.79
CA TYR A 107 -12.00 11.77 -7.45
C TYR A 107 -11.71 10.35 -6.93
N SER A 108 -11.96 9.34 -7.76
CA SER A 108 -11.74 7.94 -7.37
C SER A 108 -10.26 7.63 -7.12
N SER A 109 -9.35 8.22 -7.91
CA SER A 109 -7.91 8.11 -7.68
C SER A 109 -7.49 8.66 -6.33
N TYR A 110 -7.99 9.84 -5.96
CA TYR A 110 -7.70 10.45 -4.67
C TYR A 110 -8.35 9.69 -3.49
N GLN A 111 -9.57 9.21 -3.67
CA GLN A 111 -10.26 8.42 -2.65
C GLN A 111 -9.55 7.08 -2.39
N ASN A 112 -9.11 6.40 -3.46
CA ASN A 112 -8.34 5.16 -3.35
C ASN A 112 -7.02 5.38 -2.59
N GLU A 113 -6.32 6.49 -2.84
CA GLU A 113 -5.08 6.84 -2.13
C GLU A 113 -5.33 7.05 -0.63
N ILE A 114 -6.43 7.72 -0.26
CA ILE A 114 -6.83 7.88 1.15
C ILE A 114 -7.10 6.53 1.80
N GLU A 115 -7.89 5.65 1.16
CA GLU A 115 -8.25 4.33 1.70
C GLU A 115 -7.04 3.41 1.85
N GLU A 116 -6.12 3.44 0.88
CA GLU A 116 -4.86 2.73 0.97
C GLU A 116 -4.00 3.28 2.12
N GLY A 117 -3.89 4.60 2.24
CA GLY A 117 -3.19 5.28 3.32
C GLY A 117 -3.74 4.92 4.71
N GLU A 118 -5.05 4.90 4.89
CA GLU A 118 -5.70 4.48 6.15
C GLU A 118 -5.37 3.03 6.49
N THR A 119 -5.38 2.14 5.51
CA THR A 119 -5.02 0.73 5.68
C THR A 119 -3.58 0.57 6.13
N TYR A 120 -2.64 1.25 5.46
CA TYR A 120 -1.22 1.21 5.85
C TYR A 120 -0.99 1.78 7.25
N VAL A 121 -1.61 2.91 7.58
CA VAL A 121 -1.52 3.52 8.92
C VAL A 121 -2.01 2.56 9.98
N GLY A 122 -3.15 1.88 9.77
CA GLY A 122 -3.70 0.90 10.70
C GLY A 122 -2.75 -0.28 10.95
N VAL A 123 -2.26 -0.90 9.90
CA VAL A 123 -1.38 -2.08 9.97
C VAL A 123 -0.04 -1.73 10.63
N PHE A 124 0.64 -0.68 10.15
CA PHE A 124 1.95 -0.30 10.69
C PHE A 124 1.87 0.20 12.13
N THR A 125 0.85 1.00 12.47
CA THR A 125 0.64 1.46 13.86
C THR A 125 0.41 0.28 14.80
N GLY A 126 -0.43 -0.67 14.42
CA GLY A 126 -0.67 -1.89 15.20
C GLY A 126 0.61 -2.70 15.42
N LEU A 127 1.42 -2.86 14.37
CA LEU A 127 2.67 -3.61 14.44
C LEU A 127 3.74 -2.90 15.29
N PHE A 128 3.92 -1.58 15.12
CA PHE A 128 4.84 -0.80 15.94
C PHE A 128 4.42 -0.80 17.41
N LEU A 129 3.12 -0.67 17.70
CA LEU A 129 2.60 -0.75 19.06
C LEU A 129 2.86 -2.14 19.68
N PHE A 130 2.65 -3.21 18.94
CA PHE A 130 2.96 -4.58 19.39
C PHE A 130 4.45 -4.72 19.76
N ILE A 131 5.35 -4.27 18.91
CA ILE A 131 6.79 -4.29 19.15
C ILE A 131 7.15 -3.44 20.38
N ALA A 132 6.55 -2.25 20.50
CA ALA A 132 6.76 -1.36 21.66
C ALA A 132 6.31 -2.03 22.97
N ILE A 133 5.15 -2.68 22.98
CA ILE A 133 4.66 -3.43 24.16
C ILE A 133 5.65 -4.51 24.57
N LEU A 134 6.16 -5.31 23.64
CA LEU A 134 7.15 -6.34 23.93
C LEU A 134 8.46 -5.75 24.48
N SER A 135 8.89 -4.62 23.94
CA SER A 135 10.07 -3.88 24.41
C SER A 135 9.87 -3.34 25.84
N VAL A 136 8.69 -2.81 26.14
CA VAL A 136 8.34 -2.33 27.50
C VAL A 136 8.32 -3.48 28.50
N ILE A 137 7.68 -4.61 28.15
CA ILE A 137 7.66 -5.80 29.03
C ILE A 137 9.08 -6.25 29.37
N THR A 138 9.93 -6.41 28.34
CA THR A 138 11.32 -6.86 28.54
C THR A 138 12.15 -5.87 29.36
N THR A 139 11.96 -4.58 29.12
CA THR A 139 12.68 -3.52 29.82
C THR A 139 12.24 -3.41 31.28
N MET A 140 10.93 -3.43 31.57
CA MET A 140 10.40 -3.35 32.94
C MET A 140 10.73 -4.60 33.76
N THR A 141 10.65 -5.78 33.16
CA THR A 141 11.13 -7.02 33.81
C THR A 141 12.60 -6.90 34.22
N ARG A 142 13.46 -6.35 33.35
CA ARG A 142 14.87 -6.12 33.63
C ARG A 142 15.09 -5.12 34.77
N VAL A 143 14.37 -3.98 34.73
CA VAL A 143 14.48 -2.93 35.76
C VAL A 143 14.11 -3.48 37.14
N VAL A 144 12.96 -4.16 37.22
CA VAL A 144 12.51 -4.77 38.49
C VAL A 144 13.48 -5.83 39.00
N LYS A 145 13.97 -6.73 38.15
CA LYS A 145 14.95 -7.77 38.53
C LYS A 145 16.28 -7.17 38.99
N LYS A 146 16.77 -6.11 38.32
CA LYS A 146 17.99 -5.43 38.73
C LYS A 146 17.89 -4.78 40.12
N GLN A 147 16.69 -4.31 40.48
CA GLN A 147 16.42 -3.63 41.74
C GLN A 147 15.82 -4.58 42.80
N ARG A 148 15.87 -5.90 42.58
CA ARG A 148 15.23 -6.92 43.44
C ARG A 148 15.60 -6.78 44.92
N ILE A 149 16.87 -6.57 45.26
CA ILE A 149 17.32 -6.41 46.64
C ILE A 149 16.72 -5.17 47.29
N GLN A 150 16.69 -4.03 46.59
CA GLN A 150 16.10 -2.80 47.09
C GLN A 150 14.59 -2.96 47.32
N ILE A 151 13.90 -3.64 46.39
CA ILE A 151 12.47 -3.97 46.51
C ILE A 151 12.24 -4.89 47.73
N GLY A 152 13.09 -5.89 47.95
CA GLY A 152 13.05 -6.77 49.12
C GLY A 152 13.18 -6.00 50.43
N THR A 153 14.13 -5.08 50.49
CA THR A 153 14.37 -4.21 51.67
C THR A 153 13.14 -3.32 51.95
N LEU A 154 12.57 -2.67 50.91
CA LEU A 154 11.36 -1.85 51.04
C LEU A 154 10.16 -2.67 51.55
N LYS A 155 10.00 -3.90 51.06
CA LYS A 155 8.96 -4.80 51.54
C LYS A 155 9.18 -5.22 53.00
N ALA A 156 10.45 -5.51 53.39
CA ALA A 156 10.82 -5.85 54.75
C ALA A 156 10.54 -4.68 55.74
N LEU A 157 10.72 -3.45 55.27
CA LEU A 157 10.39 -2.22 55.99
C LEU A 157 8.88 -1.91 56.04
N GLY A 158 8.01 -2.77 55.50
CA GLY A 158 6.55 -2.64 55.57
C GLY A 158 5.90 -1.83 54.48
N PHE A 159 6.64 -1.43 53.41
CA PHE A 159 6.01 -0.75 52.26
C PHE A 159 5.03 -1.66 51.55
N LYS A 160 3.78 -1.13 51.30
CA LYS A 160 2.73 -1.85 50.58
C LYS A 160 3.19 -2.14 49.13
N LYS A 161 2.91 -3.36 48.64
CA LYS A 161 3.21 -3.77 47.25
C LYS A 161 2.68 -2.78 46.22
N THR A 162 1.48 -2.24 46.43
CA THR A 162 0.84 -1.25 45.55
C THR A 162 1.67 0.03 45.41
N LYS A 163 2.28 0.52 46.54
CA LYS A 163 3.10 1.72 46.54
C LYS A 163 4.38 1.52 45.73
N ILE A 164 4.98 0.34 45.84
CA ILE A 164 6.18 -0.06 45.06
C ILE A 164 5.79 -0.21 43.57
N THR A 165 4.70 -0.90 43.26
CA THR A 165 4.21 -1.07 41.88
C THR A 165 3.95 0.28 41.21
N ASN A 166 3.25 1.19 41.90
CA ASN A 166 2.91 2.52 41.36
C ASN A 166 4.17 3.36 41.05
N HIS A 167 5.24 3.20 41.80
CA HIS A 167 6.50 3.86 41.51
C HIS A 167 7.04 3.42 40.13
N TYR A 168 7.06 2.11 39.83
CA TYR A 168 7.50 1.61 38.53
C TYR A 168 6.52 1.92 37.41
N VAL A 169 5.21 1.92 37.67
CA VAL A 169 4.20 2.37 36.71
C VAL A 169 4.43 3.84 36.34
N GLY A 170 4.80 4.68 37.32
CA GLY A 170 5.21 6.06 37.06
C GLY A 170 6.35 6.19 36.05
N TYR A 171 7.34 5.29 36.08
CA TYR A 171 8.40 5.26 35.05
C TYR A 171 7.81 4.97 33.67
N GLY A 172 6.99 3.94 33.54
CA GLY A 172 6.33 3.60 32.27
C GLY A 172 5.46 4.73 31.75
N PHE A 173 4.67 5.33 32.64
CA PHE A 173 3.79 6.46 32.31
C PHE A 173 4.57 7.68 31.79
N TRP A 174 5.61 8.15 32.52
CA TRP A 174 6.37 9.33 32.13
C TRP A 174 7.17 9.10 30.84
N ILE A 175 7.76 7.92 30.66
CA ILE A 175 8.48 7.58 29.44
C ILE A 175 7.51 7.56 28.24
N ALA A 176 6.34 6.92 28.39
CA ALA A 176 5.35 6.87 27.35
C ALA A 176 4.77 8.26 27.02
N THR A 177 4.51 9.10 28.05
CA THR A 177 4.02 10.47 27.87
C THR A 177 5.04 11.33 27.12
N PHE A 178 6.31 11.26 27.54
CA PHE A 178 7.37 11.99 26.83
C PHE A 178 7.52 11.53 25.38
N ALA A 179 7.51 10.22 25.15
CA ALA A 179 7.57 9.66 23.80
C ALA A 179 6.36 10.07 22.94
N ALA A 180 5.17 10.07 23.53
CA ALA A 180 3.96 10.52 22.84
C ALA A 180 4.02 12.01 22.44
N ILE A 181 4.49 12.88 23.36
CA ILE A 181 4.69 14.31 23.06
C ILE A 181 5.71 14.50 21.94
N VAL A 182 6.85 13.82 22.02
CA VAL A 182 7.88 13.86 20.97
C VAL A 182 7.30 13.35 19.63
N GLY A 183 6.53 12.27 19.65
CA GLY A 183 5.89 11.72 18.45
C GLY A 183 4.89 12.67 17.81
N LEU A 184 4.05 13.35 18.62
CA LEU A 184 3.08 14.34 18.15
C LEU A 184 3.75 15.59 17.54
N ILE A 185 4.99 15.90 17.94
CA ILE A 185 5.75 17.04 17.41
C ILE A 185 6.55 16.61 16.17
N VAL A 186 7.35 15.55 16.31
CA VAL A 186 8.28 15.10 15.26
C VAL A 186 7.53 14.47 14.08
N GLY A 187 6.43 13.75 14.35
CA GLY A 187 5.62 13.10 13.31
C GLY A 187 5.19 14.10 12.23
N PRO A 188 4.39 15.12 12.54
CA PRO A 188 3.94 16.10 11.56
C PRO A 188 5.08 16.92 10.95
N LEU A 189 6.06 17.37 11.76
CA LEU A 189 7.12 18.26 11.28
C LEU A 189 8.08 17.63 10.28
N PHE A 190 8.41 16.35 10.43
CA PHE A 190 9.36 15.65 9.55
C PHE A 190 8.65 14.66 8.64
N ILE A 191 7.98 13.67 9.21
CA ILE A 191 7.40 12.56 8.43
C ILE A 191 6.17 13.05 7.68
N GLY A 192 5.26 13.78 8.36
CA GLY A 192 4.04 14.28 7.75
C GLY A 192 4.31 15.25 6.61
N ASN A 193 5.25 16.19 6.76
CA ASN A 193 5.60 17.10 5.67
C ASN A 193 6.30 16.41 4.51
N LEU A 194 7.08 15.35 4.77
CA LEU A 194 7.69 14.55 3.71
C LEU A 194 6.60 13.86 2.87
N PHE A 195 5.62 13.23 3.52
CA PHE A 195 4.51 12.54 2.86
C PHE A 195 3.63 13.51 2.07
N ILE A 196 3.19 14.59 2.70
CA ILE A 196 2.36 15.59 2.03
C ILE A 196 3.09 16.23 0.85
N GLY A 197 4.40 16.50 0.98
CA GLY A 197 5.19 17.02 -0.13
C GLY A 197 5.22 16.08 -1.33
N MET A 198 5.16 14.77 -1.09
CA MET A 198 5.06 13.76 -2.15
C MET A 198 3.66 13.71 -2.76
N GLU A 199 2.62 13.65 -1.92
CA GLU A 199 1.22 13.64 -2.35
C GLU A 199 0.85 14.88 -3.16
N MET A 200 1.27 16.05 -2.73
CA MET A 200 1.03 17.31 -3.44
C MET A 200 1.77 17.43 -4.78
N SER A 201 2.69 16.55 -5.09
CA SER A 201 3.26 16.48 -6.45
C SER A 201 2.33 15.79 -7.45
N TYR A 202 1.35 15.04 -6.97
CA TYR A 202 0.37 14.32 -7.80
C TYR A 202 -1.05 14.87 -7.62
N PHE A 203 -1.44 15.22 -6.39
CA PHE A 203 -2.80 15.67 -6.08
C PHE A 203 -2.85 17.18 -5.81
N GLN A 204 -3.84 17.85 -6.41
CA GLN A 204 -4.09 19.27 -6.21
C GLN A 204 -5.04 19.49 -5.01
N VAL A 205 -4.49 19.35 -3.80
CA VAL A 205 -5.27 19.54 -2.57
C VAL A 205 -5.03 20.94 -2.00
N PRO A 206 -6.08 21.73 -1.68
CA PRO A 206 -5.92 23.05 -1.08
C PRO A 206 -5.30 22.96 0.32
N ASN A 207 -4.29 23.81 0.59
CA ASN A 207 -3.66 23.91 1.91
C ASN A 207 -3.07 22.61 2.48
N GLY A 208 -2.57 21.72 1.62
CA GLY A 208 -1.93 20.47 2.04
C GLY A 208 -0.78 20.73 3.01
N LYS A 209 -1.04 20.58 4.31
CA LYS A 209 -0.06 20.70 5.40
C LYS A 209 -0.25 19.56 6.38
N ALA A 210 0.87 19.04 6.87
CA ALA A 210 0.81 18.07 7.95
C ALA A 210 0.19 18.69 9.19
N ALA A 211 -0.92 18.15 9.64
CA ALA A 211 -1.64 18.60 10.83
C ALA A 211 -1.80 17.44 11.83
N VAL A 212 -1.89 17.80 13.10
CA VAL A 212 -2.24 16.83 14.15
C VAL A 212 -3.75 16.81 14.27
N SER A 213 -4.36 15.69 13.91
CA SER A 213 -5.81 15.50 14.04
C SER A 213 -6.21 15.16 15.49
N ASN A 214 -7.49 15.32 15.82
CA ASN A 214 -8.03 14.91 17.11
C ASN A 214 -7.83 13.40 17.37
N SER A 215 -7.88 12.58 16.33
CA SER A 215 -7.59 11.14 16.42
C SER A 215 -6.14 10.86 16.85
N SER A 216 -5.16 11.69 16.43
CA SER A 216 -3.77 11.55 16.84
C SER A 216 -3.60 11.72 18.36
N PHE A 217 -4.33 12.66 18.97
CA PHE A 217 -4.32 12.83 20.43
C PHE A 217 -4.97 11.63 21.14
N LEU A 218 -6.07 11.10 20.61
CA LEU A 218 -6.71 9.91 21.17
C LEU A 218 -5.79 8.68 21.11
N VAL A 219 -5.11 8.46 19.99
CA VAL A 219 -4.11 7.40 19.83
C VAL A 219 -2.95 7.58 20.80
N ALA A 220 -2.42 8.79 20.94
CA ALA A 220 -1.34 9.09 21.88
C ALA A 220 -1.74 8.77 23.34
N ILE A 221 -2.94 9.19 23.75
CA ILE A 221 -3.49 8.87 25.09
C ILE A 221 -3.66 7.35 25.25
N ALA A 222 -4.23 6.68 24.26
CA ALA A 222 -4.41 5.22 24.28
C ALA A 222 -3.07 4.49 24.44
N VAL A 223 -2.02 4.90 23.70
CA VAL A 223 -0.67 4.32 23.82
C VAL A 223 -0.10 4.51 25.23
N VAL A 224 -0.22 5.71 25.82
CA VAL A 224 0.24 5.98 27.18
C VAL A 224 -0.49 5.08 28.21
N LEU A 225 -1.81 4.93 28.05
CA LEU A 225 -2.61 4.05 28.92
C LEU A 225 -2.21 2.57 28.76
N ILE A 226 -2.06 2.09 27.52
CA ILE A 226 -1.67 0.71 27.23
C ILE A 226 -0.28 0.43 27.83
N VAL A 227 0.71 1.29 27.59
CA VAL A 227 2.08 1.13 28.14
C VAL A 227 2.07 1.15 29.66
N SER A 228 1.26 2.02 30.27
CA SER A 228 1.11 2.08 31.74
C SER A 228 0.48 0.80 32.31
N LEU A 229 -0.56 0.29 31.65
CA LEU A 229 -1.21 -0.96 32.02
C LEU A 229 -0.27 -2.16 31.86
N VAL A 230 0.45 -2.24 30.77
CA VAL A 230 1.45 -3.29 30.52
C VAL A 230 2.55 -3.24 31.59
N THR A 231 3.03 -2.04 31.92
CA THR A 231 4.01 -1.84 32.99
C THR A 231 3.45 -2.31 34.35
N TYR A 232 2.20 -1.95 34.66
CA TYR A 232 1.53 -2.40 35.89
C TYR A 232 1.45 -3.93 35.98
N ILE A 233 0.98 -4.60 34.93
CA ILE A 233 0.84 -6.06 34.88
C ILE A 233 2.21 -6.73 35.06
N THR A 234 3.23 -6.23 34.33
CA THR A 234 4.58 -6.77 34.38
C THR A 234 5.20 -6.61 35.77
N CYS A 235 5.13 -5.40 36.34
CA CYS A 235 5.66 -5.14 37.68
C CYS A 235 4.94 -5.93 38.75
N ARG A 236 3.61 -6.00 38.69
CA ARG A 236 2.80 -6.78 39.65
C ARG A 236 3.15 -8.27 39.61
N SER A 237 3.45 -8.82 38.43
CA SER A 237 3.87 -10.21 38.26
C SER A 237 5.25 -10.48 38.91
N GLU A 238 6.22 -9.61 38.67
CA GLU A 238 7.58 -9.74 39.22
C GLU A 238 7.65 -9.46 40.74
N LEU A 239 6.73 -8.66 41.28
CA LEU A 239 6.64 -8.32 42.70
C LEU A 239 5.87 -9.32 43.57
N LYS A 240 5.52 -10.50 43.06
CA LYS A 240 4.79 -11.54 43.83
C LYS A 240 5.62 -12.18 44.93
N GLU A 241 6.92 -12.25 44.80
CA GLU A 241 7.84 -12.90 45.74
C GLU A 241 7.81 -12.26 47.14
N SER A 242 8.00 -13.09 48.17
CA SER A 242 8.08 -12.65 49.57
C SER A 242 9.38 -11.86 49.83
N PRO A 243 9.46 -10.99 50.88
CA PRO A 243 10.69 -10.29 51.24
C PRO A 243 11.87 -11.24 51.48
N ALA A 244 11.64 -12.35 52.14
CA ALA A 244 12.68 -13.36 52.43
C ALA A 244 13.19 -14.02 51.13
N GLU A 245 12.35 -14.32 50.17
CA GLU A 245 12.74 -14.86 48.87
C GLU A 245 13.47 -13.81 48.01
N THR A 246 13.05 -12.56 48.10
CA THR A 246 13.61 -11.47 47.31
C THR A 246 15.04 -11.11 47.77
N LEU A 247 15.31 -11.21 49.08
CA LEU A 247 16.62 -10.97 49.68
C LEU A 247 17.58 -12.17 49.57
N ARG A 248 17.04 -13.36 49.30
CA ARG A 248 17.85 -14.56 49.11
C ARG A 248 18.46 -14.57 47.71
N THR A 249 19.73 -14.99 47.63
CA THR A 249 20.41 -15.18 46.34
C THR A 249 19.63 -16.16 45.48
N GLU A 250 19.32 -15.79 44.24
CA GLU A 250 18.58 -16.66 43.31
C GLU A 250 19.30 -18.01 43.14
N MET A 251 18.74 -19.08 43.70
CA MET A 251 19.14 -20.42 43.30
C MET A 251 18.44 -20.77 41.97
N PRO A 252 19.17 -21.32 41.00
CA PRO A 252 18.56 -21.73 39.72
C PRO A 252 17.45 -22.74 39.95
N ASN A 253 16.25 -22.39 39.61
CA ASN A 253 15.08 -23.28 39.75
C ASN A 253 15.19 -24.43 38.73
N ILE A 254 15.67 -25.58 39.18
CA ILE A 254 15.91 -26.76 38.34
C ILE A 254 14.59 -27.49 38.13
N LYS A 255 13.86 -27.14 37.04
CA LYS A 255 12.69 -27.93 36.63
C LYS A 255 13.17 -29.28 36.05
N LYS A 256 12.85 -30.40 36.70
CA LYS A 256 13.21 -31.78 36.31
C LYS A 256 12.89 -32.08 34.82
N ASN A 257 11.84 -31.50 34.26
CA ASN A 257 11.43 -31.70 32.86
C ASN A 257 12.43 -31.16 31.83
N SER A 258 13.25 -30.13 32.15
CA SER A 258 14.24 -29.59 31.22
C SER A 258 15.47 -30.52 31.01
N LEU A 259 15.74 -31.39 31.99
CA LEU A 259 16.81 -32.37 31.91
C LEU A 259 16.45 -33.56 30.98
N ASN A 260 15.20 -34.01 31.02
CA ASN A 260 14.76 -35.19 30.28
C ASN A 260 14.71 -34.96 28.76
N ILE A 261 14.38 -33.73 28.30
CA ILE A 261 14.27 -33.41 26.87
C ILE A 261 15.63 -33.49 26.16
N THR A 262 16.70 -33.04 26.82
CA THR A 262 18.06 -33.03 26.22
C THR A 262 18.80 -34.36 26.28
N THR A 263 18.19 -35.38 26.90
CA THR A 263 18.76 -36.74 26.99
C THR A 263 18.14 -37.71 26.00
N LYS A 264 17.01 -37.35 25.31
CA LYS A 264 16.26 -38.22 24.39
C LYS A 264 16.38 -37.77 22.93
N GLY A 265 16.35 -38.72 22.00
CA GLY A 265 16.26 -38.50 20.56
C GLY A 265 17.45 -37.74 19.95
N ILE A 266 17.15 -36.89 18.97
CA ILE A 266 18.14 -36.07 18.22
C ILE A 266 18.97 -35.19 19.14
N PHE A 267 18.41 -34.72 20.27
CA PHE A 267 19.11 -33.88 21.24
C PHE A 267 20.29 -34.60 21.94
N LYS A 268 20.30 -35.94 22.00
CA LYS A 268 21.39 -36.71 22.61
C LYS A 268 22.72 -36.53 21.90
N LYS A 269 22.68 -36.34 20.54
CA LYS A 269 23.88 -36.16 19.70
C LYS A 269 24.42 -34.72 19.68
N MET A 270 23.69 -33.74 20.23
CA MET A 270 24.09 -32.32 20.21
C MET A 270 25.23 -32.01 21.19
N GLY A 271 26.09 -31.07 20.81
CA GLY A 271 27.19 -30.58 21.67
C GLY A 271 26.69 -29.83 22.91
N PHE A 272 27.57 -29.66 23.90
CA PHE A 272 27.27 -29.00 25.18
C PHE A 272 26.61 -27.64 25.04
N SER A 273 27.14 -26.78 24.17
CA SER A 273 26.63 -25.41 23.96
C SER A 273 25.16 -25.41 23.46
N SER A 274 24.83 -26.29 22.54
CA SER A 274 23.46 -26.39 22.00
C SER A 274 22.49 -26.97 23.04
N LYS A 275 22.90 -27.99 23.80
CA LYS A 275 22.11 -28.53 24.94
C LYS A 275 21.85 -27.48 26.00
N TRP A 276 22.85 -26.66 26.33
CA TRP A 276 22.72 -25.55 27.26
C TRP A 276 21.68 -24.54 26.78
N ASN A 277 21.76 -24.13 25.54
CA ASN A 277 20.83 -23.14 24.97
C ASN A 277 19.39 -23.65 24.91
N ILE A 278 19.16 -24.89 24.50
CA ILE A 278 17.83 -25.50 24.50
C ILE A 278 17.23 -25.56 25.90
N ARG A 279 18.03 -25.97 26.89
CA ARG A 279 17.60 -25.97 28.31
C ARG A 279 17.18 -24.59 28.78
N ASP A 280 17.94 -23.56 28.38
CA ASP A 280 17.62 -22.20 28.74
C ASP A 280 16.35 -21.68 28.08
N ILE A 281 16.14 -21.99 26.80
CA ILE A 281 14.90 -21.67 26.04
C ILE A 281 13.70 -22.30 26.75
N ILE A 282 13.76 -23.58 27.10
CA ILE A 282 12.67 -24.29 27.76
C ILE A 282 12.42 -23.75 29.19
N ARG A 283 13.47 -23.35 29.90
CA ARG A 283 13.35 -22.79 31.24
C ARG A 283 12.73 -21.40 31.26
N ASN A 284 13.11 -20.56 30.31
CA ASN A 284 12.72 -19.16 30.23
C ASN A 284 11.76 -18.91 29.01
N LYS A 285 10.68 -19.71 28.92
CA LYS A 285 9.75 -19.71 27.78
C LYS A 285 9.22 -18.33 27.43
N MET A 286 8.74 -17.57 28.42
CA MET A 286 8.13 -16.24 28.18
C MET A 286 9.14 -15.25 27.60
N ARG A 287 10.36 -15.20 28.17
CA ARG A 287 11.41 -14.33 27.63
C ARG A 287 11.77 -14.70 26.19
N THR A 288 11.94 -15.99 25.93
CA THR A 288 12.28 -16.50 24.60
C THR A 288 11.15 -16.20 23.60
N LEU A 289 9.89 -16.41 24.01
CA LEU A 289 8.71 -16.10 23.18
C LEU A 289 8.65 -14.61 22.84
N MET A 290 8.81 -13.72 23.84
CA MET A 290 8.84 -12.28 23.61
C MET A 290 9.98 -11.87 22.67
N GLY A 291 11.15 -12.50 22.83
CA GLY A 291 12.28 -12.25 21.94
C GLY A 291 12.02 -12.70 20.51
N ILE A 292 11.47 -13.89 20.34
CA ILE A 292 11.12 -14.42 19.02
C ILE A 292 10.04 -13.53 18.38
N ALA A 293 8.98 -13.20 19.12
CA ALA A 293 7.88 -12.38 18.59
C ALA A 293 8.34 -10.97 18.19
N GLY A 294 9.15 -10.30 19.02
CA GLY A 294 9.65 -8.96 18.72
C GLY A 294 10.58 -8.94 17.49
N MET A 295 11.50 -9.92 17.41
CA MET A 295 12.40 -10.02 16.26
C MET A 295 11.68 -10.49 14.99
N ALA A 296 10.68 -11.38 15.11
CA ALA A 296 9.86 -11.80 13.99
C ALA A 296 9.06 -10.61 13.44
N GLY A 297 8.51 -9.74 14.31
CA GLY A 297 7.85 -8.51 13.89
C GLY A 297 8.77 -7.55 13.13
N CYS A 298 10.02 -7.36 13.60
CA CYS A 298 10.99 -6.55 12.85
C CYS A 298 11.40 -7.20 11.52
N CYS A 299 11.55 -8.52 11.48
CA CYS A 299 11.83 -9.25 10.24
C CYS A 299 10.67 -9.13 9.26
N MET A 300 9.44 -9.25 9.74
CA MET A 300 8.21 -9.05 8.96
C MET A 300 8.17 -7.65 8.32
N LEU A 301 8.46 -6.59 9.09
CA LEU A 301 8.54 -5.21 8.55
C LEU A 301 9.59 -5.07 7.43
N LEU A 302 10.78 -5.65 7.63
CA LEU A 302 11.83 -5.61 6.62
C LEU A 302 11.42 -6.36 5.35
N VAL A 303 10.83 -7.54 5.50
CA VAL A 303 10.36 -8.34 4.36
C VAL A 303 9.24 -7.61 3.62
N CYS A 304 8.30 -7.01 4.35
CA CYS A 304 7.25 -6.18 3.76
C CYS A 304 7.84 -5.01 2.96
N ALA A 305 8.79 -4.28 3.54
CA ALA A 305 9.43 -3.14 2.88
C ALA A 305 10.19 -3.54 1.59
N PHE A 306 10.98 -4.61 1.64
CA PHE A 306 11.67 -5.12 0.46
C PHE A 306 10.69 -5.73 -0.55
N GLY A 307 9.64 -6.41 -0.07
CA GLY A 307 8.58 -6.96 -0.91
C GLY A 307 7.82 -5.89 -1.69
N MET A 308 7.58 -4.73 -1.08
CA MET A 308 7.00 -3.57 -1.78
C MET A 308 7.90 -3.11 -2.94
N LEU A 309 9.21 -3.00 -2.72
CA LEU A 309 10.16 -2.64 -3.79
C LEU A 309 10.17 -3.66 -4.93
N ASP A 310 10.19 -4.94 -4.59
CA ASP A 310 10.17 -6.02 -5.59
C ASP A 310 8.84 -6.06 -6.36
N THR A 311 7.72 -5.82 -5.67
CA THR A 311 6.39 -5.75 -6.31
C THR A 311 6.31 -4.58 -7.30
N MET A 312 6.81 -3.40 -6.92
CA MET A 312 6.85 -2.23 -7.80
C MET A 312 7.71 -2.48 -9.04
N LYS A 313 8.90 -3.06 -8.86
CA LYS A 313 9.76 -3.43 -9.98
C LYS A 313 9.09 -4.46 -10.88
N ASN A 314 8.52 -5.53 -10.29
CA ASN A 314 7.83 -6.57 -11.05
C ASN A 314 6.58 -6.03 -11.78
N PHE A 315 5.94 -4.99 -11.25
CA PHE A 315 4.85 -4.29 -11.93
C PHE A 315 5.35 -3.67 -13.25
N ILE A 316 6.45 -2.88 -13.21
CA ILE A 316 7.04 -2.27 -14.40
C ILE A 316 7.47 -3.33 -15.42
N ASP A 317 8.27 -4.31 -14.97
CA ASP A 317 8.75 -5.39 -15.84
C ASP A 317 7.58 -6.16 -16.48
N THR A 318 6.47 -6.35 -15.74
CA THR A 318 5.29 -7.03 -16.27
C THR A 318 4.55 -6.17 -17.26
N GLN A 319 4.27 -4.91 -16.94
CA GLN A 319 3.47 -4.02 -17.78
C GLN A 319 4.21 -3.63 -19.06
N PHE A 320 5.44 -3.12 -18.93
CA PHE A 320 6.15 -2.51 -20.04
C PHE A 320 7.03 -3.47 -20.83
N GLU A 321 7.57 -4.54 -20.21
CA GLU A 321 8.41 -5.49 -20.92
C GLU A 321 7.64 -6.73 -21.42
N LYS A 322 6.62 -7.19 -20.64
CA LYS A 322 5.89 -8.42 -21.00
C LYS A 322 4.59 -8.14 -21.74
N LEU A 323 3.72 -7.24 -21.20
CA LEU A 323 2.40 -7.01 -21.77
C LEU A 323 2.45 -6.06 -22.97
N TYR A 324 3.19 -4.97 -22.89
CA TYR A 324 3.32 -3.99 -23.97
C TYR A 324 4.48 -4.33 -24.90
N ASN A 325 4.15 -4.98 -26.01
CA ASN A 325 5.12 -5.38 -27.06
C ASN A 325 5.14 -4.38 -28.22
N PHE A 326 4.83 -3.13 -27.94
CA PHE A 326 4.84 -2.01 -28.88
C PHE A 326 5.72 -0.89 -28.34
N ASP A 327 6.19 0.01 -29.20
CA ASP A 327 6.89 1.21 -28.81
C ASP A 327 5.96 2.42 -28.76
N TYR A 328 4.99 2.47 -29.68
CA TYR A 328 4.00 3.56 -29.75
C TYR A 328 2.59 3.02 -29.89
N LYS A 329 1.63 3.67 -29.18
CA LYS A 329 0.19 3.53 -29.37
C LYS A 329 -0.34 4.81 -29.98
N LEU A 330 -1.03 4.70 -31.09
CA LEU A 330 -1.72 5.79 -31.79
C LEU A 330 -3.19 5.73 -31.45
N THR A 331 -3.69 6.64 -30.63
CA THR A 331 -5.14 6.76 -30.36
C THR A 331 -5.77 7.56 -31.48
N LEU A 332 -6.79 6.98 -32.12
CA LEU A 332 -7.46 7.59 -33.26
C LEU A 332 -8.49 8.63 -32.80
N LYS A 333 -8.75 9.65 -33.60
CA LYS A 333 -9.84 10.60 -33.36
C LYS A 333 -11.19 9.88 -33.37
N SER A 334 -12.14 10.38 -32.59
CA SER A 334 -13.49 9.77 -32.51
C SER A 334 -14.20 9.70 -33.87
N GLU A 335 -13.95 10.70 -34.73
CA GLU A 335 -14.46 10.76 -36.11
C GLU A 335 -13.29 10.65 -37.10
N TYR A 336 -13.12 9.50 -37.70
CA TYR A 336 -12.22 9.27 -38.82
C TYR A 336 -12.94 8.57 -39.97
N THR A 337 -12.44 8.76 -41.21
CA THR A 337 -12.92 8.05 -42.37
C THR A 337 -12.16 6.75 -42.59
N GLU A 338 -12.74 5.77 -43.29
CA GLU A 338 -12.05 4.52 -43.64
C GLU A 338 -10.75 4.79 -44.40
N ASP A 339 -10.72 5.78 -45.29
CA ASP A 339 -9.51 6.18 -46.02
C ASP A 339 -8.35 6.61 -45.09
N ILE A 340 -8.67 7.25 -43.97
CA ILE A 340 -7.68 7.65 -42.96
C ILE A 340 -7.19 6.43 -42.20
N LEU A 341 -8.08 5.53 -41.79
CA LEU A 341 -7.71 4.29 -41.14
C LEU A 341 -6.83 3.42 -42.03
N ASP A 342 -7.20 3.28 -43.31
CA ASP A 342 -6.42 2.52 -44.30
C ASP A 342 -5.01 3.09 -44.48
N LYS A 343 -4.85 4.39 -44.51
CA LYS A 343 -3.53 5.05 -44.57
C LYS A 343 -2.72 4.79 -43.32
N ILE A 344 -3.31 4.93 -42.14
CA ILE A 344 -2.63 4.72 -40.86
C ILE A 344 -2.21 3.25 -40.75
N THR A 345 -3.11 2.30 -41.03
CA THR A 345 -2.80 0.86 -40.94
C THR A 345 -1.82 0.40 -41.98
N ALA A 346 -1.87 0.94 -43.21
CA ALA A 346 -0.89 0.66 -44.25
C ALA A 346 0.51 1.17 -43.89
N GLU A 347 0.60 2.31 -43.21
CA GLU A 347 1.87 2.90 -42.81
C GLU A 347 2.40 2.31 -41.53
N TYR A 348 1.59 2.19 -40.46
CA TYR A 348 2.03 1.83 -39.12
C TYR A 348 1.74 0.38 -38.73
N GLY A 349 0.96 -0.34 -39.51
CA GLY A 349 0.58 -1.74 -39.30
C GLY A 349 -0.87 -1.92 -38.89
N ASN A 350 -1.44 -3.06 -39.27
CA ASN A 350 -2.83 -3.44 -38.92
C ASN A 350 -2.90 -4.14 -37.55
N ASN A 351 -2.37 -3.48 -36.52
CA ASN A 351 -2.35 -3.98 -35.14
C ASN A 351 -3.23 -3.06 -34.32
N THR A 352 -4.49 -3.42 -34.15
CA THR A 352 -5.53 -2.52 -33.66
C THR A 352 -6.19 -2.99 -32.39
N SER A 353 -6.82 -2.11 -31.66
CA SER A 353 -7.71 -2.44 -30.56
C SER A 353 -8.91 -1.50 -30.53
N LYS A 354 -9.90 -1.87 -29.72
CA LYS A 354 -11.07 -1.05 -29.41
C LYS A 354 -11.36 -1.13 -27.92
N THR A 355 -11.55 0.02 -27.30
CA THR A 355 -12.04 0.09 -25.91
C THR A 355 -13.48 0.56 -25.91
N LEU A 356 -14.38 -0.22 -25.33
CA LEU A 356 -15.80 0.09 -25.19
C LEU A 356 -16.09 0.43 -23.72
N GLY A 357 -16.61 1.62 -23.49
CA GLY A 357 -17.21 1.97 -22.20
C GLY A 357 -18.55 1.25 -22.04
N ILE A 358 -18.71 0.53 -20.95
CA ILE A 358 -19.90 -0.29 -20.68
C ILE A 358 -20.40 -0.10 -19.26
N GLU A 359 -21.66 -0.45 -19.04
CA GLU A 359 -22.18 -0.75 -17.70
C GLU A 359 -22.45 -2.24 -17.54
N VAL A 360 -21.96 -2.80 -16.46
CA VAL A 360 -22.20 -4.19 -16.06
C VAL A 360 -23.32 -4.21 -15.03
N LYS A 361 -24.36 -5.00 -15.30
CA LYS A 361 -25.49 -5.17 -14.39
C LYS A 361 -25.18 -6.25 -13.36
N ASN A 362 -25.23 -5.88 -12.09
CA ASN A 362 -25.06 -6.79 -10.97
C ASN A 362 -26.27 -6.67 -10.02
N GLY A 363 -27.28 -7.52 -10.23
CA GLY A 363 -28.56 -7.41 -9.55
C GLY A 363 -29.28 -6.10 -9.90
N ASP A 364 -29.52 -5.25 -8.90
CA ASP A 364 -30.16 -3.93 -9.06
C ASP A 364 -29.14 -2.80 -9.23
N THR A 365 -27.85 -3.09 -9.19
CA THR A 365 -26.78 -2.10 -9.38
C THR A 365 -26.22 -2.18 -10.78
N ARG A 366 -25.82 -1.01 -11.32
CA ARG A 366 -25.11 -0.86 -12.57
C ARG A 366 -23.74 -0.27 -12.27
N GLU A 367 -22.71 -0.86 -12.81
CA GLU A 367 -21.33 -0.47 -12.53
C GLU A 367 -20.59 -0.19 -13.83
N ALA A 368 -19.93 0.97 -13.88
CA ALA A 368 -19.08 1.37 -14.98
C ALA A 368 -17.90 0.41 -15.13
N ASN A 369 -17.59 0.00 -16.35
CA ASN A 369 -16.42 -0.78 -16.69
C ASN A 369 -16.03 -0.55 -18.15
N ASN A 370 -14.92 -1.16 -18.59
CA ASN A 370 -14.47 -1.11 -19.96
C ASN A 370 -14.26 -2.53 -20.51
N ILE A 371 -14.59 -2.71 -21.79
CA ILE A 371 -14.20 -3.89 -22.56
C ILE A 371 -13.06 -3.54 -23.50
N PHE A 372 -11.95 -4.24 -23.37
CA PHE A 372 -10.84 -4.18 -24.31
C PHE A 372 -11.02 -5.26 -25.36
N VAL A 373 -11.18 -4.86 -26.61
CA VAL A 373 -11.32 -5.74 -27.76
C VAL A 373 -9.99 -5.83 -28.49
N ASP A 374 -9.40 -7.01 -28.47
CA ASP A 374 -8.08 -7.25 -29.03
C ASP A 374 -8.11 -7.67 -30.51
N ASP A 375 -7.36 -6.96 -31.32
CA ASP A 375 -6.96 -7.26 -32.71
C ASP A 375 -5.51 -6.80 -32.93
N SER A 376 -4.71 -6.77 -31.85
CA SER A 376 -3.36 -6.20 -31.81
C SER A 376 -2.29 -7.11 -32.36
N ASN A 377 -2.63 -8.32 -32.79
CA ASN A 377 -1.67 -9.31 -33.34
C ASN A 377 -0.43 -9.54 -32.46
N GLY A 378 -0.63 -9.54 -31.11
CA GLY A 378 0.44 -9.76 -30.12
C GLY A 378 1.28 -8.53 -29.79
N TYR A 379 0.87 -7.33 -30.21
CA TYR A 379 1.46 -6.07 -29.71
C TYR A 379 0.97 -5.77 -28.28
N VAL A 380 -0.26 -6.12 -27.95
CA VAL A 380 -0.73 -6.23 -26.55
C VAL A 380 -0.77 -7.71 -26.20
N ARG A 381 -0.07 -8.10 -25.15
CA ARG A 381 0.01 -9.49 -24.70
C ARG A 381 -0.76 -9.69 -23.41
N PHE A 382 -1.19 -10.91 -23.19
CA PHE A 382 -1.92 -11.31 -21.99
C PHE A 382 -1.16 -12.40 -21.25
N ILE A 383 -1.25 -12.43 -19.93
CA ILE A 383 -0.59 -13.43 -19.08
C ILE A 383 -1.58 -14.05 -18.09
N LYS A 384 -1.35 -15.31 -17.75
CA LYS A 384 -2.04 -16.03 -16.69
C LYS A 384 -1.46 -15.68 -15.32
N HIS A 385 -2.11 -16.14 -14.27
CA HIS A 385 -1.60 -16.04 -12.90
C HIS A 385 -0.19 -16.64 -12.76
N SER A 386 0.13 -17.71 -13.47
CA SER A 386 1.47 -18.33 -13.51
C SER A 386 2.56 -17.43 -14.11
N GLY A 387 2.19 -16.32 -14.78
CA GLY A 387 3.10 -15.46 -15.53
C GLY A 387 3.40 -15.96 -16.95
N GLU A 388 2.77 -17.07 -17.38
CA GLU A 388 2.86 -17.56 -18.75
C GLU A 388 1.98 -16.72 -19.68
N PHE A 389 2.45 -16.53 -20.92
CA PHE A 389 1.63 -15.87 -21.94
C PHE A 389 0.39 -16.69 -22.27
N MET A 390 -0.68 -15.99 -22.57
CA MET A 390 -1.92 -16.56 -23.07
C MET A 390 -2.40 -15.75 -24.27
N GLU A 391 -3.14 -16.41 -25.15
CA GLU A 391 -3.86 -15.78 -26.25
C GLU A 391 -5.35 -15.75 -25.91
N LEU A 392 -6.03 -14.68 -26.29
CA LEU A 392 -7.48 -14.63 -26.25
C LEU A 392 -8.01 -15.46 -27.41
N SER A 393 -8.21 -16.75 -27.18
CA SER A 393 -8.56 -17.70 -28.25
C SER A 393 -10.04 -18.12 -28.24
N SER A 394 -10.82 -17.66 -27.24
CA SER A 394 -12.24 -18.00 -27.18
C SER A 394 -13.08 -17.02 -28.01
N ASP A 395 -13.80 -17.59 -28.97
CA ASP A 395 -14.78 -16.85 -29.77
C ASP A 395 -16.17 -16.85 -29.12
N ASP A 396 -16.33 -17.46 -27.95
CA ASP A 396 -17.63 -17.71 -27.30
C ASP A 396 -17.77 -17.05 -25.93
N GLY A 397 -16.88 -16.12 -25.56
CA GLY A 397 -16.95 -15.49 -24.24
C GLY A 397 -15.91 -14.40 -23.99
N VAL A 398 -15.84 -14.00 -22.73
CA VAL A 398 -14.98 -12.91 -22.29
C VAL A 398 -13.95 -13.38 -21.26
N TYR A 399 -12.85 -12.67 -21.22
CA TYR A 399 -11.83 -12.77 -20.16
C TYR A 399 -12.01 -11.62 -19.21
N VAL A 400 -11.78 -11.87 -17.92
CA VAL A 400 -11.88 -10.84 -16.88
C VAL A 400 -10.54 -10.77 -16.14
N THR A 401 -10.09 -9.57 -15.79
CA THR A 401 -8.86 -9.45 -14.99
C THR A 401 -9.04 -10.08 -13.62
N GLU A 402 -8.01 -10.80 -13.13
CA GLU A 402 -8.06 -11.54 -11.85
C GLU A 402 -8.50 -10.66 -10.67
N LYS A 403 -8.03 -9.41 -10.62
CA LYS A 403 -8.37 -8.48 -9.55
C LYS A 403 -9.86 -8.11 -9.58
N LEU A 404 -10.39 -7.83 -10.77
CA LEU A 404 -11.82 -7.55 -10.96
C LEU A 404 -12.66 -8.78 -10.60
N ALA A 405 -12.27 -9.96 -11.07
CA ALA A 405 -12.95 -11.21 -10.77
C ALA A 405 -12.98 -11.49 -9.26
N LYS A 406 -11.87 -11.30 -8.55
CA LYS A 406 -11.79 -11.48 -7.10
C LYS A 406 -12.66 -10.47 -6.35
N ASN A 407 -12.65 -9.21 -6.75
CA ASN A 407 -13.43 -8.16 -6.09
C ASN A 407 -14.95 -8.38 -6.24
N LYS A 408 -15.38 -8.88 -7.41
CA LYS A 408 -16.80 -9.12 -7.72
C LYS A 408 -17.25 -10.55 -7.41
N GLY A 409 -16.32 -11.44 -7.09
CA GLY A 409 -16.60 -12.85 -6.82
C GLY A 409 -16.92 -13.68 -8.06
N TYR A 410 -16.51 -13.23 -9.26
CA TYR A 410 -16.73 -13.92 -10.52
C TYR A 410 -15.94 -15.22 -10.63
N LYS A 411 -16.56 -16.20 -11.32
CA LYS A 411 -15.98 -17.52 -11.60
C LYS A 411 -16.03 -17.81 -13.09
N ILE A 412 -15.17 -18.66 -13.57
CA ILE A 412 -15.24 -19.19 -14.94
C ILE A 412 -16.56 -19.94 -15.10
N GLY A 413 -17.29 -19.64 -16.19
CA GLY A 413 -18.63 -20.13 -16.48
C GLY A 413 -19.77 -19.21 -16.00
N ASP A 414 -19.48 -18.18 -15.20
CA ASP A 414 -20.48 -17.18 -14.85
C ASP A 414 -20.84 -16.31 -16.08
N LYS A 415 -22.08 -15.86 -16.14
CA LYS A 415 -22.56 -14.93 -17.17
C LYS A 415 -22.61 -13.52 -16.62
N ILE A 416 -22.08 -12.58 -17.35
CA ILE A 416 -22.19 -11.14 -17.10
C ILE A 416 -23.14 -10.50 -18.09
N SER A 417 -24.04 -9.65 -17.59
CA SER A 417 -24.95 -8.84 -18.40
C SER A 417 -24.43 -7.41 -18.46
N TRP A 418 -24.27 -6.88 -19.66
CA TRP A 418 -23.66 -5.58 -19.88
C TRP A 418 -24.28 -4.86 -21.09
N HIS A 419 -24.20 -3.56 -21.14
CA HIS A 419 -24.55 -2.75 -22.30
C HIS A 419 -23.50 -1.67 -22.56
N ILE A 420 -23.41 -1.19 -23.79
CA ILE A 420 -22.54 -0.08 -24.18
C ILE A 420 -23.20 1.22 -23.73
N TYR A 421 -22.42 2.19 -23.27
CA TYR A 421 -22.94 3.52 -22.98
C TYR A 421 -23.66 4.13 -24.18
N GLY A 422 -24.88 4.59 -23.96
CA GLY A 422 -25.73 5.16 -24.99
C GLY A 422 -26.51 4.12 -25.82
N ASP A 423 -26.43 2.83 -25.49
CA ASP A 423 -27.23 1.75 -26.12
C ASP A 423 -28.16 1.11 -25.10
N ASP A 424 -29.43 0.94 -25.43
CA ASP A 424 -30.41 0.26 -24.56
C ASP A 424 -30.30 -1.28 -24.59
N LYS A 425 -29.50 -1.82 -25.53
CA LYS A 425 -29.41 -3.26 -25.75
C LYS A 425 -28.42 -3.90 -24.76
N TYR A 426 -28.93 -4.86 -23.96
CA TYR A 426 -28.13 -5.69 -23.10
C TYR A 426 -27.58 -6.91 -23.82
N TYR A 427 -26.34 -7.21 -23.55
CA TYR A 427 -25.62 -8.39 -24.02
C TYR A 427 -25.30 -9.31 -22.82
N GLU A 428 -25.31 -10.61 -23.03
CA GLU A 428 -24.82 -11.59 -22.05
C GLU A 428 -23.58 -12.27 -22.59
N SER A 429 -22.53 -12.32 -21.77
CA SER A 429 -21.27 -12.97 -22.11
C SER A 429 -20.84 -13.91 -21.00
N GLU A 430 -20.35 -15.10 -21.36
CA GLU A 430 -19.79 -16.07 -20.42
C GLU A 430 -18.31 -15.74 -20.12
N ILE A 431 -17.91 -15.83 -18.87
CA ILE A 431 -16.51 -15.68 -18.45
C ILE A 431 -15.79 -17.00 -18.75
N VAL A 432 -14.91 -16.98 -19.76
CA VAL A 432 -14.15 -18.16 -20.21
C VAL A 432 -12.76 -18.26 -19.59
N GLY A 433 -12.26 -17.18 -19.01
CA GLY A 433 -10.94 -17.19 -18.38
C GLY A 433 -10.62 -15.93 -17.62
N PHE A 434 -9.50 -15.98 -16.91
CA PHE A 434 -8.94 -14.83 -16.22
C PHE A 434 -7.56 -14.49 -16.78
N ASP A 435 -7.28 -13.20 -16.90
CA ASP A 435 -5.95 -12.70 -17.21
C ASP A 435 -5.39 -11.86 -16.06
N ARG A 436 -4.09 -11.71 -16.00
CA ARG A 436 -3.40 -10.91 -15.01
C ARG A 436 -2.88 -9.62 -15.65
N ASP A 437 -3.66 -8.57 -15.52
CA ASP A 437 -3.25 -7.21 -15.87
C ASP A 437 -3.02 -6.41 -14.59
N PRO A 438 -1.81 -5.92 -14.32
CA PRO A 438 -1.52 -5.24 -13.08
C PRO A 438 -2.10 -3.81 -13.03
N GLN A 439 -2.37 -3.19 -14.19
CA GLN A 439 -2.85 -1.82 -14.30
C GLN A 439 -4.37 -1.75 -14.49
N ASN A 440 -4.91 -2.52 -15.43
CA ASN A 440 -6.30 -2.39 -15.85
C ASN A 440 -7.18 -3.43 -15.18
N GLN A 441 -8.32 -3.00 -14.63
CA GLN A 441 -9.37 -3.88 -14.12
C GLN A 441 -10.53 -3.86 -15.09
N ASN A 442 -10.40 -4.57 -16.20
CA ASN A 442 -11.35 -4.56 -17.31
C ASN A 442 -11.75 -5.97 -17.76
N ILE A 443 -12.68 -6.00 -18.68
CA ILE A 443 -13.11 -7.18 -19.39
C ILE A 443 -12.41 -7.18 -20.75
N LYS A 444 -12.07 -8.34 -21.28
CA LYS A 444 -11.35 -8.50 -22.55
C LYS A 444 -12.05 -9.49 -23.44
N MET A 445 -12.07 -9.23 -24.74
CA MET A 445 -12.62 -10.14 -25.74
C MET A 445 -11.87 -10.04 -27.06
N THR A 446 -12.07 -11.01 -27.93
CA THR A 446 -11.57 -10.97 -29.31
C THR A 446 -12.49 -10.11 -30.19
N ARG A 447 -11.94 -9.53 -31.26
CA ARG A 447 -12.72 -8.87 -32.32
C ARG A 447 -13.82 -9.79 -32.85
N LYS A 448 -13.51 -11.05 -33.11
CA LYS A 448 -14.44 -12.03 -33.67
C LYS A 448 -15.65 -12.28 -32.75
N TYR A 449 -15.43 -12.34 -31.42
CA TYR A 449 -16.52 -12.45 -30.47
C TYR A 449 -17.40 -11.19 -30.45
N LEU A 450 -16.80 -9.99 -30.50
CA LEU A 450 -17.57 -8.75 -30.61
C LEU A 450 -18.46 -8.73 -31.84
N GLU A 451 -17.92 -9.07 -33.02
CA GLU A 451 -18.65 -9.10 -34.28
C GLU A 451 -19.76 -10.16 -34.25
N SER A 452 -19.59 -11.29 -33.53
CA SER A 452 -20.63 -12.30 -33.34
C SER A 452 -21.83 -11.81 -32.53
N LEU A 453 -21.64 -10.81 -31.66
CA LEU A 453 -22.72 -10.14 -30.93
C LEU A 453 -23.47 -9.11 -31.79
N GLY A 454 -23.05 -8.91 -33.04
CA GLY A 454 -23.62 -7.94 -33.98
C GLY A 454 -23.15 -6.51 -33.74
N ILE A 455 -22.03 -6.32 -33.07
CA ILE A 455 -21.41 -5.03 -32.81
C ILE A 455 -20.28 -4.81 -33.84
N GLU A 456 -20.35 -3.69 -34.54
CA GLU A 456 -19.34 -3.32 -35.54
C GLU A 456 -17.99 -3.01 -34.85
N TYR A 457 -16.91 -3.61 -35.36
CA TYR A 457 -15.56 -3.31 -34.88
C TYR A 457 -15.00 -2.07 -35.58
N LYS A 458 -14.89 -0.99 -34.83
CA LYS A 458 -14.25 0.25 -35.24
C LYS A 458 -13.09 0.51 -34.29
N PRO A 459 -11.81 0.32 -34.71
CA PRO A 459 -10.66 0.49 -33.82
C PRO A 459 -10.54 1.94 -33.34
N ASP A 460 -10.06 2.10 -32.11
CA ASP A 460 -9.71 3.41 -31.54
C ASP A 460 -8.21 3.54 -31.28
N ALA A 461 -7.44 2.47 -31.45
CA ALA A 461 -6.00 2.50 -31.33
C ALA A 461 -5.29 1.63 -32.37
N VAL A 462 -4.09 2.06 -32.76
CA VAL A 462 -3.13 1.34 -33.63
C VAL A 462 -1.80 1.24 -32.90
N TYR A 463 -1.20 0.08 -32.90
CA TYR A 463 0.09 -0.19 -32.25
C TYR A 463 1.21 -0.34 -33.27
N THR A 464 2.38 0.25 -32.98
CA THR A 464 3.53 0.19 -33.88
C THR A 464 4.87 0.20 -33.14
N ASN A 465 5.89 -0.38 -33.77
CA ASN A 465 7.30 -0.31 -33.34
C ASN A 465 8.12 0.60 -34.27
N LYS A 466 7.46 1.39 -35.10
CA LYS A 466 8.15 2.41 -35.88
C LYS A 466 8.51 3.58 -34.98
N ASP A 467 9.72 4.11 -35.18
CA ASP A 467 10.18 5.29 -34.45
C ASP A 467 9.37 6.53 -34.83
N LEU A 468 8.66 7.09 -33.88
CA LEU A 468 7.82 8.29 -34.01
C LEU A 468 8.38 9.48 -33.21
N SER A 469 9.59 9.41 -32.68
CA SER A 469 10.18 10.43 -31.80
C SER A 469 10.20 11.84 -32.39
N ASN A 470 10.23 11.96 -33.71
CA ASN A 470 10.27 13.23 -34.43
C ASN A 470 8.91 13.64 -35.01
N ILE A 471 7.86 12.84 -34.83
CA ILE A 471 6.54 13.07 -35.39
C ILE A 471 5.64 13.63 -34.29
N LYS A 472 5.16 14.86 -34.49
CA LYS A 472 4.27 15.52 -33.51
C LYS A 472 2.80 15.31 -33.78
N GLU A 473 2.43 15.18 -35.05
CA GLU A 473 1.04 15.06 -35.47
C GLU A 473 0.93 14.07 -36.64
N ILE A 474 -0.07 13.23 -36.62
CA ILE A 474 -0.45 12.31 -37.69
C ILE A 474 -1.93 12.58 -37.97
N ASP A 475 -2.28 12.74 -39.25
CA ASP A 475 -3.66 12.97 -39.62
C ASP A 475 -4.56 11.80 -39.20
N GLY A 476 -5.67 12.09 -38.52
CA GLY A 476 -6.57 11.09 -37.95
C GLY A 476 -6.16 10.51 -36.59
N VAL A 477 -4.96 10.87 -36.08
CA VAL A 477 -4.50 10.49 -34.75
C VAL A 477 -4.72 11.66 -33.78
N GLU A 478 -5.25 11.36 -32.62
CA GLU A 478 -5.47 12.32 -31.54
C GLU A 478 -4.27 12.35 -30.60
N ILE A 479 -3.78 11.16 -30.20
CA ILE A 479 -2.71 11.00 -29.22
C ILE A 479 -1.67 10.02 -29.75
N ILE A 480 -0.40 10.42 -29.71
CA ILE A 480 0.77 9.54 -29.91
C ILE A 480 1.34 9.25 -28.53
N GLN A 481 1.11 8.04 -28.03
CA GLN A 481 1.61 7.59 -26.73
C GLN A 481 2.94 6.83 -26.90
N ASP A 482 4.00 7.35 -26.29
CA ASP A 482 5.30 6.70 -26.22
C ASP A 482 5.37 5.81 -24.97
N LYS A 483 5.60 4.50 -25.18
CA LYS A 483 5.75 3.53 -24.09
C LYS A 483 6.91 3.88 -23.15
N GLN A 484 8.03 4.33 -23.70
CA GLN A 484 9.21 4.68 -22.90
C GLN A 484 8.92 5.87 -21.99
N ALA A 485 8.19 6.87 -22.48
CA ALA A 485 7.80 8.02 -21.67
C ALA A 485 6.88 7.62 -20.51
N LEU A 486 5.96 6.68 -20.74
CA LEU A 486 5.11 6.12 -19.68
C LEU A 486 5.93 5.35 -18.65
N GLU A 487 6.85 4.51 -19.10
CA GLU A 487 7.75 3.74 -18.23
C GLU A 487 8.64 4.67 -17.38
N ASP A 488 9.18 5.71 -17.96
CA ASP A 488 10.00 6.72 -17.27
C ASP A 488 9.17 7.47 -16.22
N GLY A 489 7.93 7.82 -16.53
CA GLY A 489 6.98 8.39 -15.59
C GLY A 489 6.73 7.48 -14.38
N MET A 490 6.45 6.20 -14.63
CA MET A 490 6.26 5.20 -13.59
C MET A 490 7.52 5.00 -12.74
N ASN A 491 8.69 4.94 -13.37
CA ASN A 491 9.98 4.85 -12.67
C ASN A 491 10.23 6.07 -11.76
N SER A 492 9.83 7.26 -12.19
CA SER A 492 9.92 8.48 -11.39
C SER A 492 9.06 8.38 -10.11
N MET A 493 7.82 7.92 -10.24
CA MET A 493 6.94 7.65 -9.09
C MET A 493 7.57 6.65 -8.13
N ILE A 494 8.03 5.50 -8.65
CA ILE A 494 8.66 4.47 -7.81
C ILE A 494 9.89 5.01 -7.08
N ASN A 495 10.68 5.89 -7.70
CA ASN A 495 11.81 6.54 -7.05
C ASN A 495 11.37 7.45 -5.90
N THR A 496 10.25 8.11 -6.03
CA THR A 496 9.65 8.91 -4.95
C THR A 496 9.20 8.00 -3.80
N MET A 497 8.48 6.92 -4.09
CA MET A 497 8.04 5.94 -3.08
C MET A 497 9.21 5.19 -2.41
N LYS A 498 10.33 4.98 -3.09
CA LYS A 498 11.55 4.39 -2.50
C LYS A 498 12.04 5.15 -1.27
N THR A 499 11.88 6.45 -1.21
CA THR A 499 12.29 7.27 -0.06
C THR A 499 11.50 6.87 1.19
N MET A 500 10.19 6.63 1.06
CA MET A 500 9.32 6.17 2.15
C MET A 500 9.71 4.77 2.61
N ILE A 501 9.95 3.87 1.67
CA ILE A 501 10.30 2.48 1.96
C ILE A 501 11.67 2.42 2.66
N ILE A 502 12.64 3.23 2.24
CA ILE A 502 13.94 3.34 2.91
C ILE A 502 13.78 3.82 4.35
N LEU A 503 12.92 4.81 4.59
CA LEU A 503 12.60 5.27 5.95
C LEU A 503 12.04 4.13 6.81
N LEU A 504 11.12 3.34 6.28
CA LEU A 504 10.55 2.16 6.95
C LEU A 504 11.62 1.12 7.28
N ILE A 505 12.54 0.83 6.33
CA ILE A 505 13.67 -0.09 6.53
C ILE A 505 14.58 0.40 7.66
N VAL A 506 14.91 1.70 7.69
CA VAL A 506 15.75 2.29 8.74
C VAL A 506 15.08 2.16 10.10
N ILE A 507 13.80 2.51 10.22
CA ILE A 507 13.05 2.40 11.48
C ILE A 507 12.98 0.94 11.94
N ALA A 508 12.64 0.01 11.06
CA ALA A 508 12.56 -1.42 11.39
C ALA A 508 13.93 -1.98 11.83
N SER A 509 15.02 -1.55 11.20
CA SER A 509 16.40 -1.94 11.55
C SER A 509 16.80 -1.43 12.94
N ILE A 510 16.47 -0.17 13.25
CA ILE A 510 16.73 0.41 14.59
C ILE A 510 15.94 -0.35 15.65
N LEU A 511 14.65 -0.62 15.42
CA LEU A 511 13.81 -1.37 16.34
C LEU A 511 14.34 -2.79 16.56
N GLY A 512 14.74 -3.49 15.51
CA GLY A 512 15.39 -4.80 15.60
C GLY A 512 16.66 -4.76 16.44
N GLY A 513 17.51 -3.75 16.23
CA GLY A 513 18.72 -3.52 17.02
C GLY A 513 18.42 -3.30 18.51
N VAL A 514 17.41 -2.49 18.84
CA VAL A 514 16.96 -2.23 20.21
C VAL A 514 16.45 -3.51 20.89
N ILE A 515 15.67 -4.33 20.18
CA ILE A 515 15.16 -5.61 20.72
C ILE A 515 16.31 -6.57 21.00
N ILE A 516 17.24 -6.76 20.06
CA ILE A 516 18.40 -7.63 20.25
C ILE A 516 19.23 -7.16 21.44
N TYR A 517 19.47 -5.86 21.56
CA TYR A 517 20.19 -5.26 22.68
C TYR A 517 19.50 -5.51 24.01
N ASN A 518 18.19 -5.24 24.09
CA ASN A 518 17.41 -5.45 25.32
C ASN A 518 17.39 -6.92 25.76
N LEU A 519 17.16 -7.84 24.83
CA LEU A 519 17.20 -9.29 25.10
C LEU A 519 18.58 -9.76 25.49
N GLY A 520 19.61 -9.24 24.85
CA GLY A 520 20.99 -9.51 25.17
C GLY A 520 21.32 -9.14 26.63
N ILE A 521 21.05 -7.90 27.02
CA ILE A 521 21.33 -7.44 28.40
C ILE A 521 20.50 -8.22 29.42
N LEU A 522 19.19 -8.43 29.15
CA LEU A 522 18.33 -9.20 30.05
C LEU A 522 18.89 -10.62 30.28
N SER A 523 19.23 -11.30 29.19
CA SER A 523 19.80 -12.65 29.24
C SER A 523 21.15 -12.68 29.96
N PHE A 524 21.98 -11.66 29.80
CA PHE A 524 23.27 -11.54 30.48
C PHE A 524 23.12 -11.36 31.99
N THR A 525 22.24 -10.42 32.41
CA THR A 525 22.00 -10.16 33.84
C THR A 525 21.46 -11.38 34.58
N GLU A 526 20.55 -12.12 33.99
CA GLU A 526 20.03 -13.35 34.60
C GLU A 526 21.05 -14.48 34.72
N LYS A 527 22.10 -14.46 33.90
CA LYS A 527 23.10 -15.54 33.83
C LYS A 527 24.44 -15.22 34.48
N GLN A 528 24.58 -14.06 35.06
CA GLN A 528 25.86 -13.65 35.66
C GLN A 528 26.43 -14.71 36.62
N TYR A 529 25.62 -15.25 37.53
CA TYR A 529 26.03 -16.32 38.43
C TYR A 529 26.42 -17.62 37.72
N GLN A 530 25.67 -18.00 36.68
CA GLN A 530 25.98 -19.19 35.89
C GLN A 530 27.31 -19.03 35.13
N PHE A 531 27.59 -17.84 34.61
CA PHE A 531 28.84 -17.53 33.94
C PHE A 531 30.01 -17.50 34.93
N ALA A 532 29.79 -16.96 36.14
CA ALA A 532 30.77 -17.02 37.22
C ALA A 532 31.10 -18.48 37.60
N THR A 533 30.08 -19.33 37.74
CA THR A 533 30.26 -20.78 38.01
C THR A 533 31.07 -21.48 36.91
N LEU A 534 30.73 -21.21 35.62
CA LEU A 534 31.51 -21.77 34.50
C LEU A 534 32.97 -21.30 34.52
N LYS A 535 33.21 -20.06 34.93
CA LYS A 535 34.54 -19.49 35.03
C LYS A 535 35.37 -20.17 36.15
N VAL A 536 34.73 -20.42 37.30
CA VAL A 536 35.34 -21.18 38.40
C VAL A 536 35.64 -22.63 37.99
N LEU A 537 34.79 -23.22 37.14
CA LEU A 537 35.00 -24.56 36.57
C LEU A 537 36.06 -24.59 35.44
N GLY A 538 36.80 -23.50 35.21
CA GLY A 538 37.90 -23.42 34.26
C GLY A 538 37.54 -23.13 32.81
N PHE A 539 36.30 -22.73 32.52
CA PHE A 539 35.91 -22.32 31.15
C PHE A 539 36.55 -20.97 30.78
N LYS A 540 37.25 -20.92 29.65
CA LYS A 540 37.84 -19.68 29.13
C LYS A 540 36.72 -18.68 28.77
N ASN A 541 36.96 -17.36 28.95
CA ASN A 541 36.00 -16.29 28.63
C ASN A 541 35.51 -16.37 27.18
N SER A 542 36.37 -16.73 26.22
CA SER A 542 36.02 -16.90 24.82
C SER A 542 34.95 -18.01 24.59
N LYS A 543 35.04 -19.10 25.37
CA LYS A 543 34.10 -20.21 25.28
C LYS A 543 32.74 -19.84 25.88
N ILE A 544 32.73 -19.10 27.00
CA ILE A 544 31.50 -18.57 27.62
C ILE A 544 30.82 -17.58 26.67
N LYS A 545 31.59 -16.65 26.07
CA LYS A 545 31.09 -15.70 25.04
C LYS A 545 30.46 -16.42 23.84
N LYS A 546 31.12 -17.48 23.33
CA LYS A 546 30.56 -18.29 22.22
C LYS A 546 29.23 -18.97 22.57
N ILE A 547 29.08 -19.50 23.80
CA ILE A 547 27.83 -20.13 24.27
C ILE A 547 26.71 -19.09 24.28
N TYR A 548 26.99 -17.88 24.76
CA TYR A 548 26.05 -16.80 24.86
C TYR A 548 25.62 -16.26 23.49
N ILE A 549 26.55 -15.99 22.58
CA ILE A 549 26.27 -15.55 21.22
C ILE A 549 25.43 -16.60 20.48
N LYS A 550 25.76 -17.88 20.62
CA LYS A 550 25.06 -18.98 19.98
C LYS A 550 23.59 -19.08 20.41
N GLN A 551 23.25 -18.64 21.62
CA GLN A 551 21.88 -18.57 22.11
C GLN A 551 21.07 -17.50 21.38
N ASN A 552 21.60 -16.29 21.24
CA ASN A 552 20.92 -15.22 20.54
C ASN A 552 20.74 -15.58 19.06
N ASN A 553 21.73 -16.22 18.44
CA ASN A 553 21.62 -16.69 17.06
C ASN A 553 20.45 -17.68 16.86
N TRP A 554 20.21 -18.60 17.80
CA TRP A 554 19.06 -19.50 17.72
C TRP A 554 17.73 -18.77 17.77
N ILE A 555 17.60 -17.78 18.66
CA ILE A 555 16.40 -16.94 18.75
C ILE A 555 16.21 -16.18 17.43
N THR A 556 17.27 -15.59 16.89
CA THR A 556 17.23 -14.85 15.60
C THR A 556 16.81 -15.76 14.45
N ILE A 557 17.40 -16.96 14.32
CA ILE A 557 17.05 -17.91 13.25
C ILE A 557 15.58 -18.30 13.31
N ILE A 558 15.06 -18.63 14.50
CA ILE A 558 13.65 -18.99 14.68
C ILE A 558 12.77 -17.79 14.33
N SER A 559 13.16 -16.57 14.71
CA SER A 559 12.43 -15.34 14.40
C SER A 559 12.37 -15.06 12.90
N ILE A 560 13.46 -15.31 12.17
CA ILE A 560 13.50 -15.18 10.71
C ILE A 560 12.57 -16.21 10.04
N ILE A 561 12.62 -17.47 10.48
CA ILE A 561 11.75 -18.53 9.94
C ILE A 561 10.26 -18.20 10.12
N ILE A 562 9.90 -17.51 11.19
CA ILE A 562 8.52 -17.08 11.45
C ILE A 562 8.21 -15.76 10.74
N GLY A 563 9.14 -14.80 10.79
CA GLY A 563 8.95 -13.46 10.26
C GLY A 563 8.93 -13.38 8.72
N LEU A 564 9.68 -14.25 8.03
CA LEU A 564 9.68 -14.31 6.56
C LEU A 564 8.29 -14.62 5.99
N PRO A 565 7.61 -15.73 6.37
CA PRO A 565 6.27 -15.99 5.86
C PRO A 565 5.26 -14.90 6.23
N LEU A 566 5.31 -14.39 7.48
CA LEU A 566 4.40 -13.35 7.94
C LEU A 566 4.58 -12.01 7.21
N GLY A 567 5.76 -11.71 6.72
CA GLY A 567 6.02 -10.49 5.96
C GLY A 567 5.73 -10.64 4.47
N TYR A 568 5.65 -11.87 3.98
CA TYR A 568 5.31 -12.17 2.59
C TYR A 568 3.78 -12.12 2.34
N TYR A 569 2.99 -12.61 3.31
CA TYR A 569 1.52 -12.52 3.29
C TYR A 569 0.98 -11.20 3.83
#